data_a59ab97d9320719cf37a12cfed294af5
#
_entry.id   a59ab97d9320719cf37a12cfed294af5
#
_cell.length_a   1.000
_cell.length_b   1.000
_cell.length_c   1.000
_cell.angle_alpha   90.00
_cell.angle_beta   90.00
_cell.angle_gamma   90.00
#
_symmetry.space_group_name_H-M   'P 1'
#
loop_
_entity.id
_entity.type
_entity.pdbx_description
1 polymer ?
#
loop_
_entity_poly.entity_id
_entity_poly.type
_entity_poly.pdbx_seq_one_letter_code
_entity_poly.pdbx_strand_id
1 'polypeptide(L)'
;MLSLCHMQTNKKTKLVVKICSILFLGTFLFCACSSRERTETSFLQAESLLEEHPDSALQLLQTLPALQKLSHKESARYALLLARATDKCEKSLLPCDSLLNLALNYYDNDEKERAVALLYKGRLEIEINSTKEAIAHLQEALTILKDYPKEIEIKRHTLSSLGNLYFDVNYYDEAFKAYRELYKCCITDKDKSVALNSFSLYYCTQDQKDSAIIIQRKALDYALDSGDSSMIGISEFNLSINYDEFEEPDSALYHARNAIKWFPKGKIPGSYYGHLGSLLYERGENKDSAIYYLNKNLEDTKNIAGRGAALLSLYDIEKDLGNYKAASAYLEEHVEILDSMYSTEQYSELQQLINKYNIKIHIREEQIKEQHRLQLIIALFIFCCLLIILFYQYHINKRKRIQLIYQQNLKQTQYKLSSMQTIIEDNQSIISLLQEEQRNLKQDQANKIDEIQERESTIERLRQEKHELRNWLFTQSDIYKKIIALSKQEVSDKKAMKVLTNAELKKLQKIIFEIYADYISYLQKKY
;
A
#
# COMPACT_ATOMS: atom_id res chain seq x y z
N MET A 1 76.20 -13.18 -49.19
CA MET A 1 75.86 -12.04 -48.23
C MET A 1 74.48 -11.46 -48.38
N LEU A 2 73.89 -11.42 -49.57
CA LEU A 2 72.52 -10.84 -49.73
C LEU A 2 71.37 -11.67 -49.08
N SER A 3 71.53 -12.99 -48.96
CA SER A 3 70.44 -13.83 -48.34
C SER A 3 70.35 -13.72 -46.80
N LEU A 4 71.46 -13.46 -46.13
CA LEU A 4 71.53 -13.27 -44.67
C LEU A 4 71.00 -11.91 -44.28
N CYS A 5 71.15 -10.88 -45.12
CA CYS A 5 70.61 -9.53 -44.86
C CYS A 5 69.10 -9.55 -45.00
N HIS A 6 68.53 -10.33 -45.93
CA HIS A 6 67.05 -10.44 -46.08
C HIS A 6 66.39 -11.23 -44.97
N MET A 7 67.04 -12.21 -44.36
CA MET A 7 66.54 -12.94 -43.18
C MET A 7 66.61 -12.13 -41.91
N GLN A 8 67.60 -11.24 -41.73
CA GLN A 8 67.70 -10.38 -40.56
C GLN A 8 66.71 -9.22 -40.61
N THR A 9 66.42 -8.65 -41.78
CA THR A 9 65.36 -7.64 -41.94
C THR A 9 63.98 -8.22 -41.65
N ASN A 10 63.72 -9.48 -42.09
CA ASN A 10 62.43 -10.14 -41.84
C ASN A 10 62.22 -10.48 -40.37
N LYS A 11 63.23 -10.76 -39.56
CA LYS A 11 63.15 -10.98 -38.12
C LYS A 11 62.92 -9.66 -37.34
N LYS A 12 63.63 -8.58 -37.74
CA LYS A 12 63.44 -7.27 -37.12
C LYS A 12 62.03 -6.71 -37.40
N THR A 13 61.56 -6.85 -38.66
CA THR A 13 60.19 -6.41 -39.02
C THR A 13 59.12 -7.25 -38.28
N LYS A 14 59.28 -8.57 -38.15
CA LYS A 14 58.36 -9.40 -37.34
C LYS A 14 58.37 -9.05 -35.83
N LEU A 15 59.53 -8.67 -35.30
CA LEU A 15 59.66 -8.24 -33.91
C LEU A 15 59.01 -6.89 -33.69
N VAL A 16 59.20 -5.92 -34.59
CA VAL A 16 58.55 -4.61 -34.55
C VAL A 16 57.03 -4.75 -34.66
N VAL A 17 56.51 -5.56 -35.57
CA VAL A 17 55.08 -5.83 -35.71
C VAL A 17 54.53 -6.48 -34.44
N LYS A 18 55.22 -7.44 -33.80
CA LYS A 18 54.82 -8.00 -32.51
C LYS A 18 54.80 -6.97 -31.38
N ILE A 19 55.83 -6.12 -31.29
CA ILE A 19 55.90 -5.07 -30.28
C ILE A 19 54.78 -4.05 -30.52
N CYS A 20 54.53 -3.63 -31.76
CA CYS A 20 53.40 -2.73 -32.08
C CYS A 20 52.05 -3.38 -31.81
N SER A 21 51.88 -4.70 -32.07
CA SER A 21 50.64 -5.42 -31.71
C SER A 21 50.42 -5.51 -30.19
N ILE A 22 51.49 -5.74 -29.41
CA ILE A 22 51.43 -5.78 -27.95
C ILE A 22 51.15 -4.38 -27.38
N LEU A 23 51.78 -3.33 -27.91
CA LEU A 23 51.50 -1.94 -27.52
C LEU A 23 50.07 -1.53 -27.89
N PHE A 24 49.60 -1.93 -29.08
CA PHE A 24 48.21 -1.67 -29.52
C PHE A 24 47.19 -2.42 -28.65
N LEU A 25 47.47 -3.71 -28.31
CA LEU A 25 46.65 -4.46 -27.36
C LEU A 25 46.69 -3.82 -25.96
N GLY A 26 47.87 -3.36 -25.49
CA GLY A 26 48.04 -2.70 -24.22
C GLY A 26 47.26 -1.37 -24.13
N THR A 27 47.34 -0.53 -25.18
CA THR A 27 46.57 0.71 -25.24
C THR A 27 45.06 0.44 -25.33
N PHE A 28 44.63 -0.61 -26.02
CA PHE A 28 43.20 -1.01 -26.06
C PHE A 28 42.71 -1.51 -24.72
N LEU A 29 43.51 -2.26 -23.97
CA LEU A 29 43.21 -2.74 -22.62
C LEU A 29 43.18 -1.56 -21.62
N PHE A 30 44.09 -0.60 -21.71
CA PHE A 30 44.08 0.61 -20.87
C PHE A 30 42.90 1.52 -21.16
N CYS A 31 42.51 1.71 -22.43
CA CYS A 31 41.30 2.47 -22.77
C CYS A 31 40.02 1.77 -22.31
N ALA A 32 39.94 0.45 -22.39
CA ALA A 32 38.80 -0.34 -21.92
C ALA A 32 38.69 -0.31 -20.39
N CYS A 33 39.80 -0.40 -19.66
CA CYS A 33 39.81 -0.24 -18.19
C CYS A 33 39.36 1.16 -17.75
N SER A 34 39.87 2.21 -18.42
CA SER A 34 39.50 3.60 -18.02
C SER A 34 38.04 3.94 -18.34
N SER A 35 37.47 3.35 -19.41
CA SER A 35 36.04 3.57 -19.70
C SER A 35 35.13 2.84 -18.72
N ARG A 36 35.50 1.64 -18.31
CA ARG A 36 34.75 0.83 -17.35
C ARG A 36 34.79 1.45 -15.94
N GLU A 37 35.93 1.96 -15.53
CA GLU A 37 36.10 2.65 -14.25
C GLU A 37 35.25 3.95 -14.20
N ARG A 38 35.17 4.67 -15.31
CA ARG A 38 34.26 5.84 -15.43
C ARG A 38 32.81 5.46 -15.32
N THR A 39 32.36 4.39 -15.95
CA THR A 39 30.97 3.92 -15.90
C THR A 39 30.60 3.52 -14.47
N GLU A 40 31.46 2.76 -13.79
CA GLU A 40 31.24 2.35 -12.39
C GLU A 40 31.17 3.58 -11.45
N THR A 41 32.08 4.53 -11.62
CA THR A 41 32.07 5.80 -10.85
C THR A 41 30.78 6.57 -11.09
N SER A 42 30.29 6.63 -12.32
CA SER A 42 29.02 7.29 -12.65
C SER A 42 27.82 6.59 -12.04
N PHE A 43 27.81 5.25 -11.97
CA PHE A 43 26.74 4.51 -11.28
C PHE A 43 26.73 4.80 -9.78
N LEU A 44 27.89 4.75 -9.12
CA LEU A 44 28.01 5.08 -7.70
C LEU A 44 27.58 6.53 -7.40
N GLN A 45 27.96 7.46 -8.28
CA GLN A 45 27.54 8.84 -8.18
C GLN A 45 26.03 8.99 -8.39
N ALA A 46 25.45 8.31 -9.38
CA ALA A 46 24.01 8.33 -9.59
C ALA A 46 23.26 7.75 -8.38
N GLU A 47 23.74 6.63 -7.81
CA GLU A 47 23.18 6.04 -6.59
C GLU A 47 23.19 7.01 -5.41
N SER A 48 24.30 7.73 -5.21
CA SER A 48 24.40 8.72 -4.12
C SER A 48 23.48 9.94 -4.30
N LEU A 49 23.14 10.28 -5.54
CA LEU A 49 22.25 11.41 -5.86
C LEU A 49 20.76 11.05 -5.84
N LEU A 50 20.41 9.77 -5.90
CA LEU A 50 19.03 9.32 -6.07
C LEU A 50 18.06 9.86 -5.01
N GLU A 51 18.50 10.00 -3.76
CA GLU A 51 17.61 10.40 -2.67
C GLU A 51 17.44 11.93 -2.61
N GLU A 52 18.52 12.70 -2.68
CA GLU A 52 18.47 14.15 -2.47
C GLU A 52 18.34 14.94 -3.79
N HIS A 53 18.88 14.41 -4.88
CA HIS A 53 18.97 15.09 -6.18
C HIS A 53 18.61 14.15 -7.34
N PRO A 54 17.40 13.58 -7.40
CA PRO A 54 17.01 12.60 -8.42
C PRO A 54 17.11 13.12 -9.86
N ASP A 55 16.84 14.42 -10.09
CA ASP A 55 17.00 15.03 -11.41
C ASP A 55 18.46 15.01 -11.88
N SER A 56 19.42 15.26 -10.96
CA SER A 56 20.85 15.19 -11.26
C SER A 56 21.28 13.75 -11.53
N ALA A 57 20.76 12.78 -10.78
CA ALA A 57 20.99 11.36 -11.02
C ALA A 57 20.49 10.95 -12.40
N LEU A 58 19.26 11.37 -12.76
CA LEU A 58 18.66 11.09 -14.07
C LEU A 58 19.48 11.68 -15.21
N GLN A 59 19.90 12.95 -15.11
CA GLN A 59 20.76 13.62 -16.08
C GLN A 59 22.10 12.88 -16.24
N LEU A 60 22.74 12.52 -15.13
CA LEU A 60 24.00 11.78 -15.15
C LEU A 60 23.84 10.44 -15.89
N LEU A 61 22.79 9.67 -15.58
CA LEU A 61 22.51 8.40 -16.25
C LEU A 61 22.29 8.57 -17.76
N GLN A 62 21.63 9.64 -18.19
CA GLN A 62 21.42 9.94 -19.61
C GLN A 62 22.70 10.30 -20.37
N THR A 63 23.78 10.71 -19.68
CA THR A 63 25.08 10.98 -20.29
C THR A 63 25.95 9.73 -20.48
N LEU A 64 25.53 8.58 -19.94
CA LEU A 64 26.28 7.34 -20.04
C LEU A 64 26.35 6.81 -21.48
N PRO A 65 27.37 5.99 -21.82
CA PRO A 65 27.50 5.39 -23.14
C PRO A 65 26.24 4.60 -23.52
N ALA A 66 25.96 4.57 -24.83
CA ALA A 66 24.86 3.77 -25.36
C ALA A 66 24.93 2.32 -24.83
N LEU A 67 23.78 1.72 -24.51
CA LEU A 67 23.63 0.35 -23.97
C LEU A 67 24.50 -0.70 -24.65
N GLN A 68 24.71 -0.56 -25.98
CA GLN A 68 25.53 -1.48 -26.78
C GLN A 68 27.02 -1.52 -26.35
N LYS A 69 27.48 -0.53 -25.59
CA LYS A 69 28.86 -0.46 -25.06
C LYS A 69 28.98 -0.94 -23.62
N LEU A 70 27.84 -1.20 -22.95
CA LEU A 70 27.78 -1.72 -21.60
C LEU A 70 27.76 -3.26 -21.61
N SER A 71 28.37 -3.87 -20.62
CA SER A 71 28.19 -5.30 -20.36
C SER A 71 26.75 -5.59 -19.94
N HIS A 72 26.32 -6.84 -19.99
CA HIS A 72 24.97 -7.24 -19.56
C HIS A 72 24.70 -6.82 -18.10
N LYS A 73 25.68 -6.97 -17.21
CA LYS A 73 25.61 -6.54 -15.81
C LYS A 73 25.43 -5.02 -15.70
N GLU A 74 26.24 -4.26 -16.42
CA GLU A 74 26.15 -2.79 -16.41
C GLU A 74 24.84 -2.31 -17.01
N SER A 75 24.35 -2.97 -18.07
CA SER A 75 23.06 -2.66 -18.69
C SER A 75 21.89 -2.91 -17.74
N ALA A 76 21.92 -4.03 -17.00
CA ALA A 76 20.90 -4.35 -16.02
C ALA A 76 20.91 -3.36 -14.84
N ARG A 77 22.09 -3.00 -14.31
CA ARG A 77 22.23 -1.98 -13.26
C ARG A 77 21.78 -0.61 -13.74
N TYR A 78 22.18 -0.23 -14.95
CA TYR A 78 21.71 1.01 -15.59
C TYR A 78 20.17 1.06 -15.67
N ALA A 79 19.55 -0.03 -16.09
CA ALA A 79 18.10 -0.12 -16.18
C ALA A 79 17.41 0.16 -14.84
N LEU A 80 17.89 -0.45 -13.75
CA LEU A 80 17.34 -0.23 -12.41
C LEU A 80 17.56 1.20 -11.93
N LEU A 81 18.76 1.74 -12.10
CA LEU A 81 19.07 3.11 -11.68
C LEU A 81 18.26 4.13 -12.46
N LEU A 82 18.11 3.94 -13.77
CA LEU A 82 17.32 4.81 -14.62
C LEU A 82 15.84 4.78 -14.22
N ALA A 83 15.27 3.58 -14.02
CA ALA A 83 13.88 3.46 -13.57
C ALA A 83 13.65 4.14 -12.21
N ARG A 84 14.56 3.92 -11.24
CA ARG A 84 14.53 4.60 -9.93
C ARG A 84 14.58 6.11 -10.05
N ALA A 85 15.52 6.64 -10.83
CA ALA A 85 15.68 8.08 -11.03
C ALA A 85 14.47 8.68 -11.76
N THR A 86 13.94 7.99 -12.77
CA THR A 86 12.76 8.41 -13.54
C THR A 86 11.54 8.50 -12.62
N ASP A 87 11.32 7.49 -11.80
CA ASP A 87 10.22 7.42 -10.84
C ASP A 87 10.31 8.50 -9.76
N LYS A 88 11.50 8.71 -9.17
CA LYS A 88 11.72 9.77 -8.19
C LYS A 88 11.59 11.19 -8.77
N CYS A 89 11.77 11.34 -10.08
CA CYS A 89 11.48 12.58 -10.82
C CYS A 89 10.01 12.71 -11.23
N GLU A 90 9.13 11.82 -10.77
CA GLU A 90 7.69 11.79 -11.13
C GLU A 90 7.44 11.74 -12.65
N LYS A 91 8.37 11.12 -13.39
CA LYS A 91 8.27 10.94 -14.85
C LYS A 91 7.74 9.57 -15.19
N SER A 92 7.12 9.46 -16.38
CA SER A 92 6.63 8.20 -16.91
C SER A 92 7.72 7.14 -17.01
N LEU A 93 7.41 5.92 -16.54
CA LEU A 93 8.28 4.75 -16.64
C LEU A 93 8.21 4.05 -18.01
N LEU A 94 7.29 4.43 -18.89
CA LEU A 94 7.13 3.84 -20.23
C LEU A 94 8.44 3.73 -21.03
N PRO A 95 9.32 4.75 -21.05
CA PRO A 95 10.59 4.65 -21.74
C PRO A 95 11.54 3.59 -21.14
N CYS A 96 11.28 3.13 -19.92
CA CYS A 96 12.10 2.14 -19.22
C CYS A 96 11.65 0.69 -19.47
N ASP A 97 10.55 0.44 -20.20
CA ASP A 97 9.95 -0.89 -20.33
C ASP A 97 10.94 -1.96 -20.84
N SER A 98 11.58 -1.72 -21.98
CA SER A 98 12.54 -2.66 -22.56
C SER A 98 13.77 -2.87 -21.66
N LEU A 99 14.17 -1.82 -20.92
CA LEU A 99 15.28 -1.88 -19.96
C LEU A 99 14.92 -2.70 -18.72
N LEU A 100 13.71 -2.53 -18.20
CA LEU A 100 13.23 -3.32 -17.07
C LEU A 100 13.13 -4.81 -17.44
N ASN A 101 12.66 -5.12 -18.65
CA ASN A 101 12.66 -6.51 -19.15
C ASN A 101 14.09 -7.08 -19.28
N LEU A 102 15.05 -6.26 -19.71
CA LEU A 102 16.47 -6.66 -19.74
C LEU A 102 17.01 -6.91 -18.32
N ALA A 103 16.67 -6.05 -17.35
CA ALA A 103 17.07 -6.24 -15.97
C ALA A 103 16.45 -7.51 -15.36
N LEU A 104 15.17 -7.78 -15.59
CA LEU A 104 14.48 -8.99 -15.15
C LEU A 104 15.11 -10.27 -15.72
N ASN A 105 15.53 -10.24 -16.97
CA ASN A 105 16.22 -11.37 -17.60
C ASN A 105 17.63 -11.60 -17.03
N TYR A 106 18.31 -10.51 -16.65
CA TYR A 106 19.68 -10.60 -16.11
C TYR A 106 19.69 -11.06 -14.65
N TYR A 107 18.81 -10.49 -13.82
CA TYR A 107 18.74 -10.75 -12.37
C TYR A 107 17.88 -11.97 -12.01
N ASP A 108 17.70 -12.92 -12.93
CA ASP A 108 16.92 -14.13 -12.65
C ASP A 108 17.49 -14.97 -11.49
N ASN A 109 18.81 -14.91 -11.28
CA ASN A 109 19.53 -15.58 -10.19
C ASN A 109 19.95 -14.62 -9.05
N ASP A 110 19.72 -13.34 -9.18
CA ASP A 110 19.98 -12.33 -8.15
C ASP A 110 18.66 -11.80 -7.62
N GLU A 111 18.18 -12.41 -6.58
CA GLU A 111 16.82 -12.22 -6.10
C GLU A 111 16.56 -10.80 -5.57
N LYS A 112 17.57 -10.13 -4.98
CA LYS A 112 17.40 -8.79 -4.45
C LYS A 112 17.13 -7.76 -5.56
N GLU A 113 18.00 -7.69 -6.55
CA GLU A 113 17.88 -6.79 -7.69
C GLU A 113 16.68 -7.15 -8.57
N ARG A 114 16.31 -8.44 -8.64
CA ARG A 114 15.08 -8.88 -9.28
C ARG A 114 13.85 -8.27 -8.59
N ALA A 115 13.80 -8.25 -7.26
CA ALA A 115 12.68 -7.62 -6.55
C ALA A 115 12.56 -6.12 -6.86
N VAL A 116 13.69 -5.41 -7.02
CA VAL A 116 13.71 -4.00 -7.46
C VAL A 116 13.18 -3.87 -8.89
N ALA A 117 13.63 -4.72 -9.82
CA ALA A 117 13.14 -4.71 -11.19
C ALA A 117 11.63 -4.98 -11.28
N LEU A 118 11.13 -5.94 -10.51
CA LEU A 118 9.70 -6.28 -10.41
C LEU A 118 8.87 -5.13 -9.83
N LEU A 119 9.37 -4.41 -8.83
CA LEU A 119 8.71 -3.21 -8.30
C LEU A 119 8.49 -2.18 -9.41
N TYR A 120 9.55 -1.80 -10.15
CA TYR A 120 9.43 -0.77 -11.18
C TYR A 120 8.68 -1.27 -12.41
N LYS A 121 8.77 -2.56 -12.74
CA LYS A 121 7.93 -3.17 -13.79
C LYS A 121 6.45 -3.12 -13.39
N GLY A 122 6.10 -3.50 -12.17
CA GLY A 122 4.74 -3.40 -11.66
C GLY A 122 4.20 -1.96 -11.65
N ARG A 123 5.03 -0.97 -11.28
CA ARG A 123 4.64 0.45 -11.35
C ARG A 123 4.42 0.94 -12.77
N LEU A 124 5.25 0.51 -13.72
CA LEU A 124 5.04 0.78 -15.14
C LEU A 124 3.71 0.17 -15.62
N GLU A 125 3.41 -1.05 -15.21
CA GLU A 125 2.18 -1.73 -15.58
C GLU A 125 0.94 -1.07 -14.98
N ILE A 126 1.03 -0.48 -13.78
CA ILE A 126 -0.01 0.38 -13.23
C ILE A 126 -0.22 1.59 -14.16
N GLU A 127 0.86 2.24 -14.62
CA GLU A 127 0.79 3.41 -15.50
C GLU A 127 0.07 3.11 -16.82
N ILE A 128 0.21 1.89 -17.35
CA ILE A 128 -0.45 1.46 -18.60
C ILE A 128 -1.76 0.69 -18.37
N ASN A 129 -2.29 0.71 -17.15
CA ASN A 129 -3.50 -0.02 -16.74
C ASN A 129 -3.42 -1.54 -16.93
N SER A 130 -2.22 -2.13 -16.93
CA SER A 130 -2.01 -3.59 -16.98
C SER A 130 -2.07 -4.19 -15.57
N THR A 131 -3.23 -4.06 -14.95
CA THR A 131 -3.47 -4.33 -13.52
C THR A 131 -3.07 -5.75 -13.11
N LYS A 132 -3.35 -6.73 -13.97
CA LYS A 132 -3.09 -8.15 -13.73
C LYS A 132 -1.59 -8.44 -13.60
N GLU A 133 -0.83 -7.95 -14.54
CA GLU A 133 0.62 -8.09 -14.60
C GLU A 133 1.27 -7.33 -13.44
N ALA A 134 0.79 -6.11 -13.16
CA ALA A 134 1.25 -5.30 -12.04
C ALA A 134 1.09 -6.02 -10.69
N ILE A 135 -0.08 -6.60 -10.40
CA ILE A 135 -0.32 -7.39 -9.18
C ILE A 135 0.65 -8.57 -9.12
N ALA A 136 0.83 -9.29 -10.24
CA ALA A 136 1.69 -10.46 -10.28
C ALA A 136 3.16 -10.09 -9.96
N HIS A 137 3.69 -9.05 -10.59
CA HIS A 137 5.06 -8.61 -10.38
C HIS A 137 5.29 -8.05 -8.97
N LEU A 138 4.37 -7.23 -8.45
CA LEU A 138 4.48 -6.70 -7.09
C LEU A 138 4.39 -7.80 -6.03
N GLN A 139 3.54 -8.81 -6.22
CA GLN A 139 3.45 -9.95 -5.31
C GLN A 139 4.71 -10.84 -5.39
N GLU A 140 5.28 -11.05 -6.59
CA GLU A 140 6.55 -11.75 -6.75
C GLU A 140 7.67 -11.00 -6.02
N ALA A 141 7.76 -9.67 -6.18
CA ALA A 141 8.72 -8.84 -5.46
C ALA A 141 8.59 -9.00 -3.94
N LEU A 142 7.37 -8.94 -3.38
CA LEU A 142 7.14 -9.15 -1.95
C LEU A 142 7.51 -10.56 -1.49
N THR A 143 7.36 -11.56 -2.36
CA THR A 143 7.73 -12.93 -2.04
C THR A 143 9.25 -13.07 -1.90
N ILE A 144 10.00 -12.46 -2.81
CA ILE A 144 11.46 -12.39 -2.76
C ILE A 144 11.92 -11.62 -1.52
N LEU A 145 11.33 -10.46 -1.25
CA LEU A 145 11.72 -9.58 -0.14
C LEU A 145 11.50 -10.17 1.26
N LYS A 146 10.81 -11.31 1.39
CA LYS A 146 10.75 -12.05 2.67
C LYS A 146 12.13 -12.52 3.11
N ASP A 147 12.99 -12.89 2.16
CA ASP A 147 14.34 -13.39 2.43
C ASP A 147 15.36 -12.25 2.58
N TYR A 148 14.95 -11.00 2.27
CA TYR A 148 15.75 -9.78 2.38
C TYR A 148 15.17 -8.76 3.37
N PRO A 149 15.11 -9.07 4.68
CA PRO A 149 14.44 -8.22 5.67
C PRO A 149 15.08 -6.83 5.84
N LYS A 150 16.32 -6.63 5.36
CA LYS A 150 17.01 -5.33 5.39
C LYS A 150 16.56 -4.38 4.28
N GLU A 151 15.95 -4.87 3.22
CA GLU A 151 15.49 -4.07 2.08
C GLU A 151 14.12 -3.42 2.38
N ILE A 152 14.06 -2.70 3.51
CA ILE A 152 12.82 -2.11 4.05
C ILE A 152 12.23 -1.09 3.08
N GLU A 153 13.06 -0.28 2.43
CA GLU A 153 12.61 0.76 1.47
C GLU A 153 11.88 0.12 0.28
N ILE A 154 12.50 -0.87 -0.37
CA ILE A 154 11.90 -1.55 -1.52
C ILE A 154 10.61 -2.25 -1.12
N LYS A 155 10.60 -2.92 0.04
CA LYS A 155 9.40 -3.56 0.58
C LYS A 155 8.28 -2.55 0.81
N ARG A 156 8.60 -1.38 1.35
CA ARG A 156 7.64 -0.30 1.60
C ARG A 156 7.04 0.24 0.30
N HIS A 157 7.87 0.54 -0.70
CA HIS A 157 7.39 0.98 -2.00
C HIS A 157 6.52 -0.08 -2.69
N THR A 158 6.92 -1.35 -2.61
CA THR A 158 6.14 -2.46 -3.19
C THR A 158 4.79 -2.62 -2.49
N LEU A 159 4.75 -2.55 -1.15
CA LEU A 159 3.50 -2.63 -0.38
C LEU A 159 2.58 -1.44 -0.65
N SER A 160 3.14 -0.23 -0.77
CA SER A 160 2.38 0.97 -1.12
C SER A 160 1.76 0.85 -2.51
N SER A 161 2.55 0.48 -3.52
CA SER A 161 2.05 0.31 -4.89
C SER A 161 0.98 -0.77 -4.98
N LEU A 162 1.19 -1.91 -4.33
CA LEU A 162 0.23 -3.01 -4.33
C LEU A 162 -1.05 -2.67 -3.55
N GLY A 163 -0.92 -2.00 -2.41
CA GLY A 163 -2.05 -1.56 -1.60
C GLY A 163 -2.93 -0.56 -2.35
N ASN A 164 -2.33 0.44 -2.99
CA ASN A 164 -3.06 1.41 -3.80
C ASN A 164 -3.75 0.73 -4.99
N LEU A 165 -3.04 -0.17 -5.69
CA LEU A 165 -3.62 -0.90 -6.82
C LEU A 165 -4.81 -1.76 -6.40
N TYR A 166 -4.73 -2.46 -5.26
CA TYR A 166 -5.87 -3.20 -4.70
C TYR A 166 -7.03 -2.27 -4.35
N PHE A 167 -6.74 -1.09 -3.80
CA PHE A 167 -7.76 -0.10 -3.48
C PHE A 167 -8.47 0.40 -4.75
N ASP A 168 -7.72 0.74 -5.79
CA ASP A 168 -8.22 1.24 -7.07
C ASP A 168 -9.14 0.24 -7.79
N VAL A 169 -8.93 -1.06 -7.55
CA VAL A 169 -9.77 -2.13 -8.09
C VAL A 169 -10.80 -2.67 -7.09
N ASN A 170 -11.09 -1.93 -6.02
CA ASN A 170 -12.09 -2.23 -4.99
C ASN A 170 -11.80 -3.50 -4.15
N TYR A 171 -10.56 -3.96 -4.09
CA TYR A 171 -10.13 -5.06 -3.20
C TYR A 171 -9.68 -4.50 -1.85
N TYR A 172 -10.59 -3.91 -1.13
CA TYR A 172 -10.33 -3.14 0.09
C TYR A 172 -9.69 -3.95 1.21
N ASP A 173 -10.07 -5.22 1.37
CA ASP A 173 -9.48 -6.09 2.41
C ASP A 173 -8.01 -6.41 2.12
N GLU A 174 -7.67 -6.66 0.86
CA GLU A 174 -6.30 -6.88 0.40
C GLU A 174 -5.47 -5.60 0.50
N ALA A 175 -6.05 -4.45 0.13
CA ALA A 175 -5.44 -3.15 0.32
C ALA A 175 -5.13 -2.89 1.80
N PHE A 176 -6.08 -3.15 2.71
CA PHE A 176 -5.88 -3.01 4.14
C PHE A 176 -4.76 -3.90 4.68
N LYS A 177 -4.66 -5.15 4.22
CA LYS A 177 -3.56 -6.05 4.60
C LYS A 177 -2.21 -5.49 4.15
N ALA A 178 -2.13 -4.98 2.91
CA ALA A 178 -0.91 -4.37 2.37
C ALA A 178 -0.53 -3.11 3.15
N TYR A 179 -1.47 -2.22 3.44
CA TYR A 179 -1.25 -1.00 4.22
C TYR A 179 -0.82 -1.29 5.66
N ARG A 180 -1.37 -2.32 6.29
CA ARG A 180 -0.96 -2.76 7.62
C ARG A 180 0.50 -3.24 7.64
N GLU A 181 0.92 -3.99 6.64
CA GLU A 181 2.31 -4.40 6.50
C GLU A 181 3.22 -3.21 6.13
N LEU A 182 2.72 -2.26 5.33
CA LEU A 182 3.40 -1.00 5.01
C LEU A 182 3.70 -0.21 6.29
N TYR A 183 2.71 0.00 7.15
CA TYR A 183 2.88 0.76 8.39
C TYR A 183 3.95 0.16 9.31
N LYS A 184 4.06 -1.18 9.37
CA LYS A 184 5.11 -1.87 10.13
C LYS A 184 6.52 -1.60 9.60
N CYS A 185 6.63 -1.18 8.34
CA CYS A 185 7.89 -0.86 7.68
C CYS A 185 8.26 0.64 7.75
N CYS A 186 7.40 1.48 8.37
CA CYS A 186 7.62 2.91 8.45
C CYS A 186 8.69 3.25 9.48
N ILE A 187 9.69 4.04 9.05
CA ILE A 187 10.81 4.50 9.90
C ILE A 187 10.67 5.99 10.19
N THR A 188 10.40 6.79 9.16
CA THR A 188 10.29 8.26 9.27
C THR A 188 8.85 8.70 9.50
N ASP A 189 8.66 9.93 9.97
CA ASP A 189 7.32 10.51 10.12
C ASP A 189 6.64 10.69 8.77
N LYS A 190 7.39 11.02 7.72
CA LYS A 190 6.90 11.01 6.34
C LYS A 190 6.33 9.64 5.95
N ASP A 191 7.04 8.55 6.22
CA ASP A 191 6.55 7.20 5.92
C ASP A 191 5.27 6.86 6.67
N LYS A 192 5.21 7.23 7.97
CA LYS A 192 4.01 7.01 8.80
C LYS A 192 2.83 7.79 8.27
N SER A 193 3.05 9.05 7.84
CA SER A 193 2.02 9.85 7.21
C SER A 193 1.47 9.18 5.95
N VAL A 194 2.34 8.71 5.05
CA VAL A 194 1.93 7.99 3.83
C VAL A 194 1.05 6.77 4.15
N ALA A 195 1.51 5.93 5.08
CA ALA A 195 0.77 4.73 5.44
C ALA A 195 -0.58 5.03 6.10
N LEU A 196 -0.65 6.05 6.96
CA LEU A 196 -1.89 6.44 7.62
C LEU A 196 -2.88 7.11 6.67
N ASN A 197 -2.41 7.86 5.66
CA ASN A 197 -3.25 8.36 4.58
C ASN A 197 -3.99 7.19 3.88
N SER A 198 -3.28 6.11 3.58
CA SER A 198 -3.87 4.92 2.96
C SER A 198 -4.84 4.17 3.90
N PHE A 199 -4.54 4.10 5.18
CA PHE A 199 -5.46 3.53 6.18
C PHE A 199 -6.76 4.31 6.29
N SER A 200 -6.69 5.64 6.25
CA SER A 200 -7.86 6.50 6.33
C SER A 200 -8.84 6.21 5.19
N LEU A 201 -8.34 6.05 3.97
CA LEU A 201 -9.16 5.69 2.80
C LEU A 201 -9.92 4.37 3.00
N TYR A 202 -9.27 3.35 3.57
CA TYR A 202 -9.95 2.10 3.89
C TYR A 202 -11.10 2.31 4.87
N TYR A 203 -10.91 3.08 5.95
CA TYR A 203 -11.97 3.34 6.92
C TYR A 203 -13.13 4.16 6.34
N CYS A 204 -12.88 5.02 5.35
CA CYS A 204 -13.94 5.66 4.58
C CYS A 204 -14.79 4.64 3.82
N THR A 205 -14.17 3.67 3.13
CA THR A 205 -14.94 2.64 2.41
C THR A 205 -15.76 1.73 3.32
N GLN A 206 -15.43 1.68 4.62
CA GLN A 206 -16.17 0.92 5.63
C GLN A 206 -17.19 1.77 6.39
N ASP A 207 -17.44 3.02 5.95
CA ASP A 207 -18.33 4.00 6.63
C ASP A 207 -17.96 4.22 8.12
N GLN A 208 -16.68 4.14 8.45
CA GLN A 208 -16.15 4.31 9.80
C GLN A 208 -15.58 5.72 9.99
N LYS A 209 -16.46 6.73 10.01
CA LYS A 209 -16.15 8.15 10.06
C LYS A 209 -15.08 8.51 11.09
N ASP A 210 -15.32 8.13 12.35
CA ASP A 210 -14.41 8.50 13.44
C ASP A 210 -13.01 7.93 13.24
N SER A 211 -12.92 6.67 12.82
CA SER A 211 -11.64 6.02 12.55
C SER A 211 -10.92 6.70 11.39
N ALA A 212 -11.63 7.01 10.30
CA ALA A 212 -11.08 7.68 9.14
C ALA A 212 -10.50 9.05 9.52
N ILE A 213 -11.27 9.90 10.20
CA ILE A 213 -10.85 11.25 10.57
C ILE A 213 -9.72 11.24 11.60
N ILE A 214 -9.78 10.40 12.63
CA ILE A 214 -8.72 10.30 13.66
C ILE A 214 -7.40 9.88 13.01
N ILE A 215 -7.44 8.86 12.15
CA ILE A 215 -6.25 8.36 11.47
C ILE A 215 -5.70 9.41 10.50
N GLN A 216 -6.58 10.09 9.77
CA GLN A 216 -6.16 11.12 8.82
C GLN A 216 -5.57 12.34 9.52
N ARG A 217 -6.11 12.78 10.65
CA ARG A 217 -5.51 13.84 11.48
C ARG A 217 -4.11 13.43 11.97
N LYS A 218 -3.96 12.20 12.41
CA LYS A 218 -2.65 11.67 12.81
C LYS A 218 -1.67 11.60 11.62
N ALA A 219 -2.15 11.31 10.42
CA ALA A 219 -1.34 11.38 9.20
C ALA A 219 -0.87 12.82 8.94
N LEU A 220 -1.75 13.82 9.13
CA LEU A 220 -1.40 15.24 9.01
C LEU A 220 -0.38 15.66 10.08
N ASP A 221 -0.52 15.23 11.33
CA ASP A 221 0.45 15.52 12.40
C ASP A 221 1.84 15.03 12.01
N TYR A 222 1.97 13.79 11.55
CA TYR A 222 3.24 13.26 11.04
C TYR A 222 3.75 13.99 9.79
N ALA A 223 2.86 14.44 8.90
CA ALA A 223 3.24 15.26 7.76
C ALA A 223 3.83 16.59 8.19
N LEU A 224 3.21 17.26 9.18
CA LEU A 224 3.70 18.51 9.78
C LEU A 224 5.05 18.31 10.46
N ASP A 225 5.21 17.24 11.24
CA ASP A 225 6.47 16.90 11.91
C ASP A 225 7.59 16.60 10.91
N SER A 226 7.27 16.03 9.75
CA SER A 226 8.23 15.77 8.68
C SER A 226 8.71 17.04 7.96
N GLY A 227 7.94 18.14 8.02
CA GLY A 227 8.19 19.38 7.29
C GLY A 227 8.03 19.29 5.77
N ASP A 228 7.56 18.16 5.23
CA ASP A 228 7.35 17.96 3.79
C ASP A 228 6.03 18.61 3.34
N SER A 229 6.14 19.76 2.66
CA SER A 229 4.99 20.56 2.24
C SER A 229 4.04 19.81 1.31
N SER A 230 4.56 18.95 0.44
CA SER A 230 3.72 18.11 -0.43
C SER A 230 2.93 17.09 0.39
N MET A 231 3.58 16.47 1.38
CA MET A 231 2.92 15.50 2.27
C MET A 231 1.84 16.14 3.14
N ILE A 232 2.09 17.37 3.62
CA ILE A 232 1.07 18.15 4.34
C ILE A 232 -0.13 18.41 3.42
N GLY A 233 0.13 18.85 2.18
CA GLY A 233 -0.92 19.06 1.18
C GLY A 233 -1.72 17.80 0.88
N ILE A 234 -1.08 16.63 0.77
CA ILE A 234 -1.75 15.33 0.57
C ILE A 234 -2.64 15.00 1.78
N SER A 235 -2.13 15.16 2.99
CA SER A 235 -2.88 14.84 4.21
C SER A 235 -4.08 15.78 4.42
N GLU A 236 -3.93 17.07 4.10
CA GLU A 236 -5.02 18.05 4.07
C GLU A 236 -6.08 17.68 3.02
N PHE A 237 -5.65 17.27 1.83
CA PHE A 237 -6.56 16.83 0.78
C PHE A 237 -7.37 15.60 1.18
N ASN A 238 -6.72 14.60 1.77
CA ASN A 238 -7.42 13.41 2.24
C ASN A 238 -8.38 13.72 3.40
N LEU A 239 -8.06 14.68 4.28
CA LEU A 239 -9.02 15.18 5.26
C LEU A 239 -10.23 15.83 4.60
N SER A 240 -10.00 16.59 3.53
CA SER A 240 -11.10 17.19 2.76
C SER A 240 -12.02 16.12 2.19
N ILE A 241 -11.47 15.07 1.56
CA ILE A 241 -12.25 13.95 1.04
C ILE A 241 -13.02 13.25 2.15
N ASN A 242 -12.38 12.96 3.29
CA ASN A 242 -13.04 12.29 4.41
C ASN A 242 -14.21 13.11 4.96
N TYR A 243 -14.05 14.43 5.08
CA TYR A 243 -15.12 15.29 5.55
C TYR A 243 -16.26 15.44 4.53
N ASP A 244 -15.92 15.43 3.24
CA ASP A 244 -16.90 15.45 2.16
C ASP A 244 -17.74 14.17 2.13
N GLU A 245 -17.08 13.00 2.17
CA GLU A 245 -17.74 11.69 2.24
C GLU A 245 -18.70 11.57 3.42
N PHE A 246 -18.37 12.23 4.52
CA PHE A 246 -19.21 12.23 5.72
C PHE A 246 -20.13 13.43 5.85
N GLU A 247 -20.40 14.13 4.75
CA GLU A 247 -21.35 15.24 4.66
C GLU A 247 -21.02 16.42 5.63
N GLU A 248 -19.71 16.73 5.78
CA GLU A 248 -19.22 17.90 6.52
C GLU A 248 -18.58 18.95 5.59
N PRO A 249 -19.35 19.62 4.75
CA PRO A 249 -18.81 20.42 3.63
C PRO A 249 -17.99 21.64 4.08
N ASP A 250 -18.24 22.21 5.27
CA ASP A 250 -17.44 23.33 5.78
C ASP A 250 -16.01 22.91 6.11
N SER A 251 -15.88 21.75 6.78
CA SER A 251 -14.59 21.15 7.09
C SER A 251 -13.88 20.69 5.81
N ALA A 252 -14.61 20.06 4.89
CA ALA A 252 -14.10 19.64 3.60
C ALA A 252 -13.50 20.82 2.82
N LEU A 253 -14.25 21.91 2.68
CA LEU A 253 -13.80 23.10 1.96
C LEU A 253 -12.59 23.77 2.64
N TYR A 254 -12.56 23.83 3.97
CA TYR A 254 -11.41 24.35 4.72
C TYR A 254 -10.13 23.56 4.39
N HIS A 255 -10.20 22.25 4.45
CA HIS A 255 -9.05 21.36 4.19
C HIS A 255 -8.67 21.34 2.70
N ALA A 256 -9.64 21.41 1.77
CA ALA A 256 -9.35 21.52 0.33
C ALA A 256 -8.54 22.79 0.01
N ARG A 257 -8.93 23.94 0.59
CA ARG A 257 -8.19 25.20 0.42
C ARG A 257 -6.78 25.13 1.02
N ASN A 258 -6.62 24.48 2.17
CA ASN A 258 -5.31 24.29 2.79
C ASN A 258 -4.41 23.38 1.95
N ALA A 259 -4.93 22.29 1.42
CA ALA A 259 -4.19 21.38 0.56
C ALA A 259 -3.48 22.12 -0.58
N ILE A 260 -4.21 22.99 -1.29
CA ILE A 260 -3.65 23.77 -2.41
C ILE A 260 -2.55 24.76 -1.94
N LYS A 261 -2.66 25.31 -0.74
CA LYS A 261 -1.66 26.27 -0.21
C LYS A 261 -0.31 25.63 0.09
N TRP A 262 -0.29 24.36 0.49
CA TRP A 262 0.92 23.66 0.88
C TRP A 262 1.73 23.17 -0.31
N PHE A 263 1.11 22.92 -1.47
CA PHE A 263 1.85 22.50 -2.65
C PHE A 263 2.69 23.64 -3.25
N PRO A 264 3.89 23.35 -3.74
CA PRO A 264 4.66 24.30 -4.53
C PRO A 264 3.88 24.73 -5.79
N LYS A 265 3.98 26.01 -6.17
CA LYS A 265 3.31 26.51 -7.37
C LYS A 265 3.69 25.68 -8.61
N GLY A 266 2.71 25.26 -9.37
CA GLY A 266 2.89 24.45 -10.58
C GLY A 266 3.06 22.94 -10.34
N LYS A 267 3.02 22.47 -9.07
CA LYS A 267 3.07 21.04 -8.73
C LYS A 267 1.77 20.51 -8.12
N ILE A 268 0.70 21.29 -8.12
CA ILE A 268 -0.60 20.90 -7.58
C ILE A 268 -1.26 19.94 -8.57
N PRO A 269 -1.61 18.70 -8.19
CA PRO A 269 -2.33 17.78 -9.06
C PRO A 269 -3.71 18.33 -9.42
N GLY A 270 -4.17 18.08 -10.65
CA GLY A 270 -5.47 18.55 -11.15
C GLY A 270 -6.64 18.14 -10.27
N SER A 271 -6.62 16.91 -9.74
CA SER A 271 -7.67 16.39 -8.86
C SER A 271 -7.95 17.26 -7.63
N TYR A 272 -6.94 17.96 -7.10
CA TYR A 272 -7.11 18.87 -5.95
C TYR A 272 -7.93 20.11 -6.34
N TYR A 273 -7.70 20.62 -7.54
CA TYR A 273 -8.52 21.70 -8.08
C TYR A 273 -9.94 21.22 -8.37
N GLY A 274 -10.09 20.02 -8.96
CA GLY A 274 -11.39 19.41 -9.25
C GLY A 274 -12.24 19.28 -8.00
N HIS A 275 -11.70 18.68 -6.96
CA HIS A 275 -12.40 18.50 -5.68
C HIS A 275 -12.78 19.86 -5.05
N LEU A 276 -11.86 20.84 -5.01
CA LEU A 276 -12.21 22.18 -4.54
C LEU A 276 -13.31 22.83 -5.37
N GLY A 277 -13.27 22.65 -6.69
CA GLY A 277 -14.31 23.17 -7.59
C GLY A 277 -15.68 22.56 -7.32
N SER A 278 -15.76 21.25 -7.13
CA SER A 278 -17.01 20.53 -6.79
C SER A 278 -17.56 21.01 -5.45
N LEU A 279 -16.74 21.09 -4.40
CA LEU A 279 -17.15 21.59 -3.08
C LEU A 279 -17.70 23.02 -3.12
N LEU A 280 -17.07 23.91 -3.89
CA LEU A 280 -17.54 25.29 -4.06
C LEU A 280 -18.92 25.35 -4.72
N TYR A 281 -19.15 24.48 -5.71
CA TYR A 281 -20.45 24.38 -6.39
C TYR A 281 -21.53 23.83 -5.46
N GLU A 282 -21.28 22.73 -4.78
CA GLU A 282 -22.22 22.09 -3.84
C GLU A 282 -22.63 23.01 -2.69
N ARG A 283 -21.71 23.85 -2.23
CA ARG A 283 -21.98 24.88 -1.23
C ARG A 283 -22.76 26.08 -1.75
N GLY A 284 -22.97 26.18 -3.05
CA GLY A 284 -23.57 27.36 -3.66
C GLY A 284 -22.71 28.61 -3.54
N GLU A 285 -21.39 28.44 -3.31
CA GLU A 285 -20.42 29.54 -3.35
C GLU A 285 -20.23 30.04 -4.79
N ASN A 286 -19.32 30.98 -5.01
CA ASN A 286 -19.10 31.63 -6.31
C ASN A 286 -18.92 30.61 -7.43
N LYS A 287 -19.93 30.49 -8.32
CA LYS A 287 -19.95 29.56 -9.46
C LYS A 287 -18.77 29.79 -10.41
N ASP A 288 -18.32 31.03 -10.59
CA ASP A 288 -17.16 31.33 -11.46
C ASP A 288 -15.87 30.72 -10.88
N SER A 289 -15.73 30.74 -9.56
CA SER A 289 -14.60 30.08 -8.89
C SER A 289 -14.68 28.57 -9.02
N ALA A 290 -15.85 27.96 -8.92
CA ALA A 290 -16.05 26.53 -9.11
C ALA A 290 -15.64 26.14 -10.55
N ILE A 291 -16.16 26.83 -11.55
CA ILE A 291 -15.84 26.62 -12.98
C ILE A 291 -14.32 26.78 -13.22
N TYR A 292 -13.71 27.81 -12.63
CA TYR A 292 -12.26 28.03 -12.76
C TYR A 292 -11.44 26.83 -12.25
N TYR A 293 -11.75 26.32 -11.06
CA TYR A 293 -11.01 25.20 -10.49
C TYR A 293 -11.30 23.88 -11.21
N LEU A 294 -12.54 23.65 -11.65
CA LEU A 294 -12.90 22.47 -12.44
C LEU A 294 -12.17 22.46 -13.80
N ASN A 295 -12.09 23.61 -14.48
CA ASN A 295 -11.30 23.71 -15.70
C ASN A 295 -9.80 23.50 -15.48
N LYS A 296 -9.26 23.93 -14.32
CA LYS A 296 -7.90 23.63 -13.92
C LYS A 296 -7.65 22.13 -13.77
N ASN A 297 -8.63 21.37 -13.30
CA ASN A 297 -8.54 19.90 -13.27
C ASN A 297 -8.46 19.32 -14.69
N LEU A 298 -9.26 19.85 -15.64
CA LEU A 298 -9.27 19.34 -17.01
C LEU A 298 -7.95 19.57 -17.77
N GLU A 299 -7.10 20.51 -17.31
CA GLU A 299 -5.73 20.70 -17.84
C GLU A 299 -4.81 19.50 -17.50
N ASP A 300 -5.12 18.74 -16.43
CA ASP A 300 -4.36 17.55 -16.00
C ASP A 300 -4.88 16.29 -16.72
N THR A 301 -4.16 15.88 -17.75
CA THR A 301 -4.53 14.71 -18.57
C THR A 301 -4.16 13.36 -17.93
N LYS A 302 -3.42 13.36 -16.81
CA LYS A 302 -2.92 12.12 -16.17
C LYS A 302 -3.98 11.44 -15.30
N ASN A 303 -4.86 12.20 -14.67
CA ASN A 303 -5.89 11.68 -13.76
C ASN A 303 -7.24 11.56 -14.48
N ILE A 304 -7.47 10.43 -15.11
CA ILE A 304 -8.71 10.15 -15.88
C ILE A 304 -9.95 10.17 -14.97
N ALA A 305 -9.87 9.54 -13.78
CA ALA A 305 -10.99 9.50 -12.83
C ALA A 305 -11.35 10.90 -12.30
N GLY A 306 -10.34 11.71 -11.92
CA GLY A 306 -10.55 13.08 -11.48
C GLY A 306 -11.12 13.98 -12.57
N ARG A 307 -10.74 13.76 -13.83
CA ARG A 307 -11.36 14.45 -15.00
C ARG A 307 -12.83 14.09 -15.13
N GLY A 308 -13.17 12.80 -15.00
CA GLY A 308 -14.56 12.35 -15.05
C GLY A 308 -15.43 13.03 -13.98
N ALA A 309 -14.97 13.13 -12.76
CA ALA A 309 -15.68 13.85 -11.68
C ALA A 309 -15.85 15.34 -11.98
N ALA A 310 -14.79 16.02 -12.47
CA ALA A 310 -14.86 17.43 -12.83
C ALA A 310 -15.84 17.71 -13.99
N LEU A 311 -15.89 16.83 -15.00
CA LEU A 311 -16.85 16.93 -16.10
C LEU A 311 -18.30 16.79 -15.61
N LEU A 312 -18.56 15.89 -14.67
CA LEU A 312 -19.88 15.74 -14.07
C LEU A 312 -20.30 17.00 -13.30
N SER A 313 -19.40 17.58 -12.51
CA SER A 313 -19.68 18.84 -11.81
C SER A 313 -19.91 20.00 -12.80
N LEU A 314 -19.14 20.09 -13.89
CA LEU A 314 -19.37 21.09 -14.95
C LEU A 314 -20.69 20.87 -15.67
N TYR A 315 -21.07 19.61 -15.93
CA TYR A 315 -22.39 19.29 -16.47
C TYR A 315 -23.52 19.84 -15.57
N ASP A 316 -23.44 19.58 -14.25
CA ASP A 316 -24.47 20.05 -13.33
C ASP A 316 -24.52 21.59 -13.28
N ILE A 317 -23.37 22.26 -13.24
CA ILE A 317 -23.29 23.74 -13.27
C ILE A 317 -23.95 24.30 -14.54
N GLU A 318 -23.57 23.77 -15.70
CA GLU A 318 -24.08 24.28 -16.99
C GLU A 318 -25.57 23.99 -17.18
N LYS A 319 -26.04 22.86 -16.66
CA LYS A 319 -27.46 22.52 -16.60
C LYS A 319 -28.24 23.51 -15.73
N ASP A 320 -27.71 23.85 -14.54
CA ASP A 320 -28.30 24.84 -13.63
C ASP A 320 -28.33 26.26 -14.23
N LEU A 321 -27.36 26.57 -15.08
CA LEU A 321 -27.30 27.83 -15.85
C LEU A 321 -28.22 27.83 -17.09
N GLY A 322 -28.83 26.68 -17.44
CA GLY A 322 -29.66 26.51 -18.61
C GLY A 322 -28.86 26.33 -19.90
N ASN A 323 -27.56 26.15 -19.85
CA ASN A 323 -26.65 25.96 -20.97
C ASN A 323 -26.63 24.49 -21.43
N TYR A 324 -27.77 23.94 -21.81
CA TYR A 324 -27.94 22.51 -22.11
C TYR A 324 -26.98 21.96 -23.17
N LYS A 325 -26.53 22.80 -24.11
CA LYS A 325 -25.56 22.37 -25.12
C LYS A 325 -24.19 22.10 -24.53
N ALA A 326 -23.71 22.96 -23.63
CA ALA A 326 -22.45 22.76 -22.94
C ALA A 326 -22.55 21.58 -21.96
N ALA A 327 -23.66 21.51 -21.24
CA ALA A 327 -23.92 20.38 -20.33
C ALA A 327 -23.88 19.02 -21.05
N SER A 328 -24.55 18.90 -22.22
CA SER A 328 -24.50 17.67 -23.03
C SER A 328 -23.08 17.30 -23.44
N ALA A 329 -22.26 18.26 -23.85
CA ALA A 329 -20.88 17.99 -24.25
C ALA A 329 -20.01 17.47 -23.08
N TYR A 330 -20.17 18.04 -21.88
CA TYR A 330 -19.47 17.54 -20.69
C TYR A 330 -19.93 16.13 -20.27
N LEU A 331 -21.23 15.85 -20.39
CA LEU A 331 -21.78 14.52 -20.09
C LEU A 331 -21.28 13.47 -21.10
N GLU A 332 -21.23 13.81 -22.39
CA GLU A 332 -20.69 12.91 -23.42
C GLU A 332 -19.23 12.55 -23.12
N GLU A 333 -18.37 13.54 -22.83
CA GLU A 333 -16.97 13.31 -22.50
C GLU A 333 -16.85 12.49 -21.20
N HIS A 334 -17.70 12.73 -20.19
CA HIS A 334 -17.74 11.94 -18.96
C HIS A 334 -18.07 10.47 -19.23
N VAL A 335 -19.08 10.19 -20.08
CA VAL A 335 -19.47 8.82 -20.46
C VAL A 335 -18.33 8.10 -21.19
N GLU A 336 -17.61 8.78 -22.11
CA GLU A 336 -16.44 8.21 -22.78
C GLU A 336 -15.35 7.80 -21.78
N ILE A 337 -15.13 8.60 -20.72
CA ILE A 337 -14.20 8.27 -19.64
C ILE A 337 -14.67 7.04 -18.88
N LEU A 338 -15.96 6.97 -18.50
CA LEU A 338 -16.51 5.80 -17.80
C LEU A 338 -16.37 4.53 -18.64
N ASP A 339 -16.69 4.56 -19.91
CA ASP A 339 -16.54 3.41 -20.81
C ASP A 339 -15.08 2.94 -20.90
N SER A 340 -14.12 3.87 -20.86
CA SER A 340 -12.70 3.54 -20.86
C SER A 340 -12.22 2.90 -19.54
N MET A 341 -12.83 3.27 -18.42
CA MET A 341 -12.47 2.78 -17.07
C MET A 341 -13.12 1.43 -16.74
N TYR A 342 -14.34 1.19 -17.23
CA TYR A 342 -15.17 0.05 -16.82
C TYR A 342 -15.42 -0.94 -17.95
N SER A 343 -14.39 -1.37 -18.67
CA SER A 343 -14.59 -2.50 -19.58
C SER A 343 -14.89 -3.76 -18.75
N THR A 344 -16.10 -4.31 -18.91
CA THR A 344 -16.64 -5.47 -18.17
C THR A 344 -15.74 -6.71 -18.29
N GLU A 345 -15.00 -6.80 -19.38
CA GLU A 345 -14.10 -7.91 -19.69
C GLU A 345 -12.82 -7.87 -18.82
N GLN A 346 -12.23 -6.68 -18.64
CA GLN A 346 -11.05 -6.50 -17.76
C GLN A 346 -11.37 -6.79 -16.30
N TYR A 347 -12.56 -6.39 -15.83
CA TYR A 347 -12.99 -6.67 -14.46
C TYR A 347 -13.17 -8.17 -14.20
N SER A 348 -13.77 -8.90 -15.16
CA SER A 348 -13.94 -10.35 -15.06
C SER A 348 -12.60 -11.11 -15.06
N GLU A 349 -11.66 -10.72 -15.92
CA GLU A 349 -10.33 -11.32 -15.97
C GLU A 349 -9.51 -11.03 -14.70
N LEU A 350 -9.59 -9.81 -14.19
CA LEU A 350 -8.95 -9.41 -12.94
C LEU A 350 -9.48 -10.23 -11.76
N GLN A 351 -10.79 -10.38 -11.66
CA GLN A 351 -11.43 -11.18 -10.60
C GLN A 351 -11.02 -12.66 -10.67
N GLN A 352 -10.90 -13.22 -11.87
CA GLN A 352 -10.38 -14.57 -12.07
C GLN A 352 -8.91 -14.68 -11.63
N LEU A 353 -8.08 -13.68 -11.92
CA LEU A 353 -6.68 -13.67 -11.53
C LEU A 353 -6.53 -13.60 -10.01
N ILE A 354 -7.23 -12.68 -9.35
CA ILE A 354 -7.18 -12.52 -7.89
C ILE A 354 -7.68 -13.79 -7.22
N ASN A 355 -8.77 -14.38 -7.70
CA ASN A 355 -9.23 -15.69 -7.22
C ASN A 355 -8.16 -16.77 -7.41
N LYS A 356 -7.48 -16.79 -8.56
CA LYS A 356 -6.38 -17.73 -8.83
C LYS A 356 -5.19 -17.53 -7.88
N TYR A 357 -4.84 -16.28 -7.58
CA TYR A 357 -3.77 -15.98 -6.61
C TYR A 357 -4.20 -16.27 -5.17
N ASN A 358 -5.42 -15.92 -4.79
CA ASN A 358 -5.97 -16.27 -3.48
C ASN A 358 -6.03 -17.79 -3.28
N ILE A 359 -6.44 -18.55 -4.31
CA ILE A 359 -6.39 -20.01 -4.31
C ILE A 359 -4.93 -20.50 -4.20
N LYS A 360 -3.99 -19.91 -4.94
CA LYS A 360 -2.57 -20.27 -4.82
C LYS A 360 -2.00 -19.96 -3.43
N ILE A 361 -2.34 -18.80 -2.87
CA ILE A 361 -1.94 -18.42 -1.51
C ILE A 361 -2.55 -19.41 -0.51
N HIS A 362 -3.83 -19.72 -0.64
CA HIS A 362 -4.52 -20.67 0.23
C HIS A 362 -3.95 -22.09 0.11
N ILE A 363 -3.69 -22.58 -1.11
CA ILE A 363 -3.02 -23.88 -1.35
C ILE A 363 -1.62 -23.87 -0.72
N ARG A 364 -0.86 -22.77 -0.84
CA ARG A 364 0.48 -22.67 -0.27
C ARG A 364 0.44 -22.61 1.27
N GLU A 365 -0.54 -21.92 1.83
CA GLU A 365 -0.78 -21.92 3.28
C GLU A 365 -1.20 -23.30 3.79
N GLU A 366 -2.05 -24.01 3.06
CA GLU A 366 -2.41 -25.38 3.37
C GLU A 366 -1.22 -26.35 3.22
N GLN A 367 -0.41 -26.21 2.17
CA GLN A 367 0.82 -26.99 2.00
C GLN A 367 1.82 -26.72 3.14
N ILE A 368 1.97 -25.46 3.57
CA ILE A 368 2.81 -25.10 4.72
C ILE A 368 2.24 -25.72 6.00
N LYS A 369 0.92 -25.66 6.20
CA LYS A 369 0.25 -26.32 7.33
C LYS A 369 0.41 -27.84 7.29
N GLU A 370 0.30 -28.45 6.10
CA GLU A 370 0.52 -29.89 5.92
C GLU A 370 1.99 -30.27 6.12
N GLN A 371 2.93 -29.49 5.63
CA GLN A 371 4.35 -29.68 5.92
C GLN A 371 4.65 -29.57 7.42
N HIS A 372 4.06 -28.58 8.10
CA HIS A 372 4.18 -28.46 9.56
C HIS A 372 3.50 -29.63 10.27
N ARG A 373 2.34 -30.13 9.79
CA ARG A 373 1.71 -31.34 10.31
C ARG A 373 2.59 -32.57 10.06
N LEU A 374 3.15 -32.71 8.86
CA LEU A 374 4.06 -33.82 8.55
C LEU A 374 5.34 -33.75 9.38
N GLN A 375 5.92 -32.56 9.54
CA GLN A 375 7.07 -32.33 10.43
C GLN A 375 6.73 -32.64 11.88
N LEU A 376 5.53 -32.28 12.35
CA LEU A 376 5.02 -32.67 13.67
C LEU A 376 4.81 -34.17 13.78
N ILE A 377 4.27 -34.85 12.76
CA ILE A 377 4.09 -36.30 12.73
C ILE A 377 5.46 -37.01 12.71
N ILE A 378 6.41 -36.54 11.89
CA ILE A 378 7.77 -37.07 11.84
C ILE A 378 8.49 -36.79 13.17
N ALA A 379 8.35 -35.57 13.72
CA ALA A 379 8.88 -35.26 15.04
C ALA A 379 8.25 -36.10 16.14
N LEU A 380 6.94 -36.36 16.05
CA LEU A 380 6.21 -37.25 16.96
C LEU A 380 6.67 -38.70 16.79
N PHE A 381 6.87 -39.18 15.55
CA PHE A 381 7.38 -40.51 15.26
C PHE A 381 8.83 -40.68 15.73
N ILE A 382 9.70 -39.71 15.46
CA ILE A 382 11.07 -39.67 15.97
C ILE A 382 11.05 -39.60 17.53
N PHE A 383 10.12 -38.81 18.07
CA PHE A 383 9.90 -38.71 19.51
C PHE A 383 9.42 -40.03 20.09
N CYS A 384 8.49 -40.75 19.44
CA CYS A 384 8.05 -42.07 19.84
C CYS A 384 9.19 -43.12 19.76
N CYS A 385 10.00 -43.07 18.69
CA CYS A 385 11.19 -43.93 18.56
C CYS A 385 12.21 -43.61 19.62
N LEU A 386 12.45 -42.32 19.93
CA LEU A 386 13.30 -41.90 21.03
C LEU A 386 12.73 -42.31 22.41
N LEU A 387 11.40 -42.23 22.55
CA LEU A 387 10.75 -42.75 23.77
C LEU A 387 10.89 -44.26 23.93
N ILE A 388 10.81 -45.02 22.79
CA ILE A 388 11.04 -46.47 22.81
C ILE A 388 12.50 -46.77 23.15
N ILE A 389 13.46 -46.07 22.55
CA ILE A 389 14.89 -46.18 22.85
C ILE A 389 15.17 -45.75 24.29
N LEU A 390 14.54 -44.64 24.70
CA LEU A 390 14.65 -44.14 26.04
C LEU A 390 13.88 -45.03 27.05
N PHE A 391 12.74 -45.64 26.66
CA PHE A 391 12.05 -46.63 27.52
C PHE A 391 12.88 -47.89 27.69
N TYR A 392 13.66 -48.27 26.70
CA TYR A 392 14.66 -49.33 26.80
C TYR A 392 15.82 -48.90 27.70
N GLN A 393 16.25 -47.63 27.62
CA GLN A 393 17.20 -47.02 28.56
C GLN A 393 16.55 -46.65 29.91
N TYR A 394 15.22 -46.46 29.95
CA TYR A 394 14.48 -46.14 31.20
C TYR A 394 14.51 -47.26 32.22
N HIS A 395 14.59 -48.53 31.76
CA HIS A 395 14.88 -49.63 32.68
C HIS A 395 16.24 -49.48 33.38
N ILE A 396 17.11 -48.65 32.76
CA ILE A 396 18.47 -48.39 33.32
C ILE A 396 18.51 -47.04 34.07
N ASN A 397 17.71 -46.00 33.69
CA ASN A 397 17.89 -44.66 34.28
C ASN A 397 16.56 -43.86 34.49
N LYS A 398 15.67 -44.37 35.27
CA LYS A 398 14.32 -43.88 35.55
C LYS A 398 14.21 -42.43 36.11
N ARG A 399 15.23 -41.97 36.80
CA ARG A 399 15.16 -40.70 37.57
C ARG A 399 15.55 -39.41 36.79
N LYS A 400 16.30 -39.46 35.70
CA LYS A 400 16.77 -38.27 34.99
C LYS A 400 15.74 -37.69 34.01
N ARG A 401 14.68 -38.39 33.73
CA ARG A 401 13.74 -38.10 32.64
C ARG A 401 12.68 -37.06 32.92
N ILE A 402 12.13 -37.07 34.10
CA ILE A 402 11.00 -36.18 34.44
C ILE A 402 11.44 -34.70 34.42
N GLN A 403 12.67 -34.41 34.79
CA GLN A 403 13.19 -33.06 34.77
C GLN A 403 13.38 -32.49 33.36
N LEU A 404 13.71 -33.32 32.36
CA LEU A 404 13.96 -32.81 31.00
C LEU A 404 12.67 -32.41 30.27
N ILE A 405 11.61 -33.21 30.46
CA ILE A 405 10.29 -32.95 29.87
C ILE A 405 9.66 -31.68 30.47
N TYR A 406 9.87 -31.50 31.81
CA TYR A 406 9.35 -30.31 32.47
C TYR A 406 10.03 -29.01 31.97
N GLN A 407 11.34 -29.05 31.70
CA GLN A 407 12.10 -27.91 31.19
C GLN A 407 11.71 -27.57 29.70
N GLN A 408 11.38 -28.59 28.88
CA GLN A 408 10.98 -28.33 27.50
C GLN A 408 9.60 -27.68 27.40
N ASN A 409 8.66 -28.11 28.20
CA ASN A 409 7.33 -27.48 28.29
C ASN A 409 7.40 -26.07 28.90
N LEU A 410 8.32 -25.86 29.87
CA LEU A 410 8.54 -24.52 30.43
C LEU A 410 9.11 -23.54 29.41
N LYS A 411 10.07 -23.98 28.60
CA LYS A 411 10.63 -23.15 27.49
C LYS A 411 9.61 -22.79 26.44
N GLN A 412 8.73 -23.72 26.05
CA GLN A 412 7.69 -23.46 25.06
C GLN A 412 6.63 -22.48 25.60
N THR A 413 6.32 -22.58 26.89
CA THR A 413 5.39 -21.65 27.56
C THR A 413 6.02 -20.26 27.72
N GLN A 414 7.32 -20.21 28.04
CA GLN A 414 8.06 -18.95 28.11
C GLN A 414 8.15 -18.24 26.73
N TYR A 415 8.34 -18.99 25.64
CA TYR A 415 8.39 -18.41 24.28
C TYR A 415 7.04 -17.83 23.85
N LYS A 416 5.93 -18.51 24.19
CA LYS A 416 4.58 -17.99 23.97
C LYS A 416 4.26 -16.77 24.84
N LEU A 417 4.79 -16.78 26.09
CA LEU A 417 4.60 -15.65 27.00
C LEU A 417 5.37 -14.41 26.53
N SER A 418 6.60 -14.60 26.03
CA SER A 418 7.42 -13.49 25.56
C SER A 418 6.84 -12.82 24.30
N SER A 419 6.29 -13.61 23.36
CA SER A 419 5.64 -13.03 22.17
C SER A 419 4.35 -12.29 22.50
N MET A 420 3.59 -12.76 23.48
CA MET A 420 2.42 -12.03 23.99
C MET A 420 2.82 -10.78 24.79
N GLN A 421 3.92 -10.83 25.54
CA GLN A 421 4.44 -9.66 26.23
C GLN A 421 4.85 -8.54 25.26
N THR A 422 5.52 -8.87 24.15
CA THR A 422 5.90 -7.87 23.14
C THR A 422 4.67 -7.19 22.54
N ILE A 423 3.62 -7.96 22.23
CA ILE A 423 2.35 -7.40 21.71
C ILE A 423 1.67 -6.51 22.78
N ILE A 424 1.77 -6.88 24.05
CA ILE A 424 1.20 -6.08 25.14
C ILE A 424 2.01 -4.78 25.34
N GLU A 425 3.34 -4.84 25.25
CA GLU A 425 4.22 -3.68 25.36
C GLU A 425 4.02 -2.71 24.18
N ASP A 426 3.88 -3.23 22.94
CA ASP A 426 3.55 -2.42 21.76
C ASP A 426 2.18 -1.74 21.91
N ASN A 427 1.18 -2.50 22.36
CA ASN A 427 -0.14 -1.94 22.63
C ASN A 427 -0.13 -0.95 23.81
N GLN A 428 0.67 -1.20 24.85
CA GLN A 428 0.83 -0.26 25.97
C GLN A 428 1.56 1.02 25.54
N SER A 429 2.52 0.91 24.62
CA SER A 429 3.21 2.09 24.07
C SER A 429 2.24 2.94 23.22
N ILE A 430 1.41 2.30 22.43
CA ILE A 430 0.34 2.99 21.67
C ILE A 430 -0.68 3.63 22.62
N ILE A 431 -1.07 2.92 23.69
CA ILE A 431 -2.00 3.45 24.71
C ILE A 431 -1.35 4.64 25.44
N SER A 432 -0.04 4.57 25.76
CA SER A 432 0.65 5.66 26.44
C SER A 432 0.77 6.90 25.55
N LEU A 433 1.04 6.73 24.23
CA LEU A 433 1.07 7.80 23.26
C LEU A 433 -0.31 8.47 23.10
N LEU A 434 -1.35 7.65 23.00
CA LEU A 434 -2.74 8.16 22.94
C LEU A 434 -3.17 8.87 24.23
N GLN A 435 -2.68 8.41 25.38
CA GLN A 435 -2.94 9.08 26.68
C GLN A 435 -2.16 10.39 26.83
N GLU A 436 -0.96 10.46 26.28
CA GLU A 436 -0.17 11.70 26.27
C GLU A 436 -0.78 12.75 25.31
N GLU A 437 -1.22 12.31 24.14
CA GLU A 437 -1.96 13.14 23.19
C GLU A 437 -3.29 13.64 23.79
N GLN A 438 -3.99 12.78 24.53
CA GLN A 438 -5.19 13.16 25.27
C GLN A 438 -4.91 14.18 26.38
N ARG A 439 -3.73 14.13 27.02
CA ARG A 439 -3.31 15.14 28.01
C ARG A 439 -2.97 16.47 27.37
N ASN A 440 -2.25 16.43 26.23
CA ASN A 440 -1.89 17.64 25.50
C ASN A 440 -3.13 18.36 24.92
N LEU A 441 -4.10 17.60 24.41
CA LEU A 441 -5.40 18.14 23.98
C LEU A 441 -6.20 18.79 25.12
N LYS A 442 -6.09 18.28 26.35
CA LYS A 442 -6.74 18.90 27.52
C LYS A 442 -6.11 20.22 27.94
N GLN A 443 -4.84 20.44 27.59
CA GLN A 443 -4.12 21.67 27.96
C GLN A 443 -4.38 22.81 26.97
N ASP A 444 -4.67 22.50 25.69
CA ASP A 444 -5.02 23.49 24.66
C ASP A 444 -6.50 23.97 24.73
N GLN A 445 -7.30 23.34 25.53
CA GLN A 445 -8.74 23.64 25.70
C GLN A 445 -9.04 24.99 26.34
N ALA A 446 -8.03 25.76 26.70
CA ALA A 446 -8.25 27.05 27.41
C ALA A 446 -8.67 28.24 26.50
N ASN A 447 -8.58 28.09 25.16
CA ASN A 447 -8.97 29.18 24.22
C ASN A 447 -9.87 28.68 23.05
N LYS A 448 -11.09 28.78 23.24
CA LYS A 448 -12.25 28.58 22.92
C LYS A 448 -13.25 28.99 21.93
N ILE A 449 -13.28 28.92 20.69
CA ILE A 449 -14.45 28.83 19.78
C ILE A 449 -14.49 27.50 19.02
N ASP A 450 -13.30 26.94 18.81
CA ASP A 450 -13.15 25.65 18.11
C ASP A 450 -13.60 24.44 18.95
N GLU A 451 -13.72 24.65 20.26
CA GLU A 451 -14.06 23.62 21.25
C GLU A 451 -15.47 23.04 21.13
N ILE A 452 -16.40 23.80 20.59
CA ILE A 452 -17.79 23.32 20.43
C ILE A 452 -17.90 22.37 19.25
N GLN A 453 -17.16 22.63 18.17
CA GLN A 453 -17.11 21.74 17.00
C GLN A 453 -16.39 20.42 17.32
N GLU A 454 -15.35 20.49 18.16
CA GLU A 454 -14.63 19.30 18.60
C GLU A 454 -15.46 18.40 19.52
N ARG A 455 -16.32 19.01 20.33
CA ARG A 455 -17.28 18.26 21.16
C ARG A 455 -18.37 17.57 20.34
N GLU A 456 -18.83 18.20 19.27
CA GLU A 456 -19.83 17.58 18.39
C GLU A 456 -19.26 16.39 17.64
N SER A 457 -18.02 16.49 17.17
CA SER A 457 -17.33 15.36 16.50
C SER A 457 -17.07 14.19 17.48
N THR A 458 -16.76 14.53 18.75
CA THR A 458 -16.55 13.52 19.80
C THR A 458 -17.87 12.81 20.18
N ILE A 459 -18.97 13.54 20.21
CA ILE A 459 -20.31 12.98 20.47
C ILE A 459 -20.70 12.00 19.34
N GLU A 460 -20.39 12.34 18.09
CA GLU A 460 -20.72 11.49 16.95
C GLU A 460 -19.86 10.20 16.94
N ARG A 461 -18.58 10.30 17.30
CA ARG A 461 -17.71 9.13 17.52
C ARG A 461 -18.29 8.19 18.58
N LEU A 462 -18.62 8.74 19.74
CA LEU A 462 -19.17 7.93 20.84
C LEU A 462 -20.51 7.28 20.45
N ARG A 463 -21.29 7.91 19.58
CA ARG A 463 -22.51 7.32 19.04
C ARG A 463 -22.21 6.11 18.15
N GLN A 464 -21.17 6.18 17.36
CA GLN A 464 -20.78 5.11 16.46
C GLN A 464 -20.15 3.93 17.21
N GLU A 465 -19.22 4.19 18.13
CA GLU A 465 -18.68 3.16 19.03
C GLU A 465 -19.79 2.47 19.85
N LYS A 466 -20.76 3.27 20.33
CA LYS A 466 -21.95 2.75 21.01
C LYS A 466 -22.78 1.85 20.10
N HIS A 467 -22.88 2.18 18.80
CA HIS A 467 -23.60 1.36 17.83
C HIS A 467 -22.91 0.02 17.58
N GLU A 468 -21.60 0.03 17.41
CA GLU A 468 -20.80 -1.19 17.22
C GLU A 468 -20.83 -2.09 18.46
N LEU A 469 -20.67 -1.49 19.64
CA LEU A 469 -20.77 -2.22 20.90
C LEU A 469 -22.17 -2.83 21.10
N ARG A 470 -23.23 -2.10 20.72
CA ARG A 470 -24.60 -2.60 20.75
C ARG A 470 -24.82 -3.78 19.82
N ASN A 471 -24.32 -3.71 18.60
CA ASN A 471 -24.38 -4.82 17.65
C ASN A 471 -23.62 -6.03 18.16
N TRP A 472 -22.42 -5.80 18.72
CA TRP A 472 -21.63 -6.87 19.33
C TRP A 472 -22.36 -7.48 20.54
N LEU A 473 -22.88 -6.67 21.46
CA LEU A 473 -23.66 -7.13 22.62
C LEU A 473 -24.90 -7.91 22.18
N PHE A 474 -25.58 -7.42 21.15
CA PHE A 474 -26.74 -8.13 20.61
C PHE A 474 -26.38 -9.50 20.05
N THR A 475 -25.32 -9.57 19.24
CA THR A 475 -24.85 -10.83 18.65
C THR A 475 -24.28 -11.82 19.66
N GLN A 476 -23.74 -11.33 20.80
CA GLN A 476 -23.29 -12.18 21.90
C GLN A 476 -24.44 -12.66 22.79
N SER A 477 -25.60 -12.01 22.71
CA SER A 477 -26.73 -12.37 23.57
C SER A 477 -27.21 -13.80 23.31
N ASP A 478 -27.61 -14.48 24.38
CA ASP A 478 -28.14 -15.85 24.29
C ASP A 478 -29.38 -15.96 23.40
N ILE A 479 -30.16 -14.88 23.35
CA ILE A 479 -31.35 -14.83 22.51
C ILE A 479 -31.01 -14.72 21.03
N TYR A 480 -29.95 -13.99 20.65
CA TYR A 480 -29.45 -13.94 19.28
C TYR A 480 -28.91 -15.31 18.83
N LYS A 481 -28.08 -15.94 19.67
CA LYS A 481 -27.55 -17.29 19.41
C LYS A 481 -28.69 -18.29 19.21
N LYS A 482 -29.77 -18.14 19.98
CA LYS A 482 -30.97 -18.98 19.86
C LYS A 482 -31.74 -18.70 18.57
N ILE A 483 -31.88 -17.43 18.16
CA ILE A 483 -32.50 -17.06 16.89
C ILE A 483 -31.74 -17.69 15.72
N ILE A 484 -30.41 -17.58 15.70
CA ILE A 484 -29.57 -18.20 14.68
C ILE A 484 -29.68 -19.72 14.69
N ALA A 485 -29.76 -20.31 15.86
CA ALA A 485 -29.98 -21.76 15.97
C ALA A 485 -31.35 -22.18 15.42
N LEU A 486 -32.38 -21.40 15.69
CA LEU A 486 -33.74 -21.65 15.17
C LEU A 486 -33.83 -21.39 13.66
N SER A 487 -33.14 -20.37 13.14
CA SER A 487 -33.15 -20.06 11.70
C SER A 487 -32.47 -21.13 10.83
N LYS A 488 -31.58 -21.94 11.42
CA LYS A 488 -30.89 -23.05 10.76
C LYS A 488 -31.63 -24.38 10.85
N GLN A 489 -32.82 -24.41 11.46
CA GLN A 489 -33.60 -25.61 11.67
C GLN A 489 -34.43 -25.92 10.41
N GLU A 490 -34.09 -26.98 9.69
CA GLU A 490 -34.96 -27.52 8.66
C GLU A 490 -36.12 -28.28 9.33
N VAL A 491 -37.34 -27.80 9.13
CA VAL A 491 -38.54 -28.40 9.68
C VAL A 491 -39.50 -28.76 8.57
N SER A 492 -39.75 -30.04 8.42
CA SER A 492 -40.69 -30.56 7.44
C SER A 492 -42.16 -30.46 7.87
N ASP A 493 -42.43 -30.23 9.13
CA ASP A 493 -43.80 -30.12 9.69
C ASP A 493 -43.94 -28.83 10.51
N LYS A 494 -44.95 -28.01 10.17
CA LYS A 494 -45.25 -26.75 10.85
C LYS A 494 -45.55 -26.91 12.36
N LYS A 495 -46.05 -28.07 12.80
CA LYS A 495 -46.32 -28.35 14.21
C LYS A 495 -45.06 -28.64 15.05
N ALA A 496 -43.99 -29.06 14.40
CA ALA A 496 -42.72 -29.34 15.06
C ALA A 496 -41.74 -28.14 15.08
N MET A 497 -42.13 -27.05 14.46
CA MET A 497 -41.30 -25.86 14.37
C MET A 497 -41.11 -25.22 15.75
N LYS A 498 -39.87 -25.24 16.24
CA LYS A 498 -39.53 -24.50 17.45
C LYS A 498 -39.49 -23.01 17.12
N VAL A 499 -40.26 -22.24 17.85
CA VAL A 499 -40.32 -20.76 17.76
C VAL A 499 -39.91 -20.14 19.09
N LEU A 500 -39.58 -18.89 19.05
CA LEU A 500 -39.31 -18.16 20.29
C LEU A 500 -40.61 -18.10 21.13
N THR A 501 -40.50 -18.41 22.40
CA THR A 501 -41.61 -18.27 23.36
C THR A 501 -41.94 -16.82 23.58
N ASN A 502 -43.13 -16.52 24.06
CA ASN A 502 -43.54 -15.17 24.43
C ASN A 502 -42.60 -14.51 25.48
N ALA A 503 -42.03 -15.33 26.36
CA ALA A 503 -41.04 -14.86 27.33
C ALA A 503 -39.72 -14.45 26.66
N GLU A 504 -39.28 -15.22 25.66
CA GLU A 504 -38.06 -14.95 24.88
C GLU A 504 -38.26 -13.79 23.90
N LEU A 505 -39.45 -13.65 23.30
CA LEU A 505 -39.81 -12.49 22.50
C LEU A 505 -39.81 -11.19 23.36
N LYS A 506 -40.33 -11.24 24.60
CA LYS A 506 -40.21 -10.14 25.52
C LYS A 506 -38.76 -9.86 25.93
N LYS A 507 -37.94 -10.90 26.10
CA LYS A 507 -36.52 -10.74 26.40
C LYS A 507 -35.76 -10.15 25.21
N LEU A 508 -36.05 -10.61 23.97
CA LEU A 508 -35.54 -10.01 22.75
C LEU A 508 -35.94 -8.54 22.62
N GLN A 509 -37.22 -8.25 22.82
CA GLN A 509 -37.75 -6.88 22.81
C GLN A 509 -37.06 -6.00 23.84
N LYS A 510 -36.84 -6.53 25.05
CA LYS A 510 -36.13 -5.82 26.12
C LYS A 510 -34.66 -5.55 25.71
N ILE A 511 -33.96 -6.53 25.18
CA ILE A 511 -32.56 -6.40 24.71
C ILE A 511 -32.47 -5.40 23.56
N ILE A 512 -33.38 -5.48 22.59
CA ILE A 512 -33.44 -4.50 21.48
C ILE A 512 -33.72 -3.10 22.02
N PHE A 513 -34.65 -2.97 22.95
CA PHE A 513 -34.96 -1.68 23.59
C PHE A 513 -33.77 -1.14 24.39
N GLU A 514 -33.07 -1.97 25.15
CA GLU A 514 -31.90 -1.57 25.92
C GLU A 514 -30.72 -1.19 25.02
N ILE A 515 -30.46 -1.96 23.96
CA ILE A 515 -29.33 -1.74 23.05
C ILE A 515 -29.59 -0.59 22.07
N TYR A 516 -30.78 -0.47 21.54
CA TYR A 516 -31.16 0.48 20.48
C TYR A 516 -32.16 1.57 20.95
N ALA A 517 -32.27 1.81 22.25
CA ALA A 517 -33.21 2.77 22.82
C ALA A 517 -33.17 4.15 22.15
N ASP A 518 -31.99 4.65 21.89
CA ASP A 518 -31.81 5.97 21.27
C ASP A 518 -32.27 6.00 19.81
N TYR A 519 -32.05 4.89 19.05
CA TYR A 519 -32.49 4.77 17.67
C TYR A 519 -34.02 4.65 17.57
N ILE A 520 -34.62 3.90 18.47
CA ILE A 520 -36.08 3.77 18.58
C ILE A 520 -36.70 5.14 18.95
N SER A 521 -36.11 5.85 19.90
CA SER A 521 -36.52 7.19 20.27
C SER A 521 -36.35 8.21 19.11
N TYR A 522 -35.31 8.08 18.33
CA TYR A 522 -35.10 8.88 17.12
C TYR A 522 -36.16 8.59 16.06
N LEU A 523 -36.48 7.33 15.79
CA LEU A 523 -37.54 6.94 14.85
C LEU A 523 -38.91 7.44 15.30
N GLN A 524 -39.23 7.32 16.61
CA GLN A 524 -40.48 7.83 17.20
C GLN A 524 -40.63 9.35 17.12
N LYS A 525 -39.49 10.09 17.02
CA LYS A 525 -39.51 11.54 16.83
C LYS A 525 -39.59 11.95 15.36
N LYS A 526 -39.19 11.08 14.45
CA LYS A 526 -39.09 11.38 13.01
C LYS A 526 -40.37 10.95 12.26
N TYR A 527 -41.12 9.99 12.79
CA TYR A 527 -42.37 9.46 12.24
C TYR A 527 -43.49 9.58 13.30
#